data_aa32f9464b075569f5486dbd833c5c08
#
_entry.id   aa32f9464b075569f5486dbd833c5c08
#
_cell.length_a   1.000
_cell.length_b   1.000
_cell.length_c   1.000
_cell.angle_alpha   90.00
_cell.angle_beta   90.00
_cell.angle_gamma   90.00
#
_symmetry.space_group_name_H-M   'P 1'
#
loop_
_entity.id
_entity.type
_entity.pdbx_description
1 polymer ?
#
loop_
_entity_poly.entity_id
_entity_poly.type
_entity_poly.pdbx_seq_one_letter_code
_entity_poly.pdbx_strand_id
1 'polypeptide(L)'
;MMISENVKGANQMITSLADTVTLNNGTKIPGMGLGVFQIPDEETAKVVEEGIINGYRLIDTAQIYGNESGTGAGIKAGLAATGLNREDLFVTSKVWNAHISYDETIQAFNDSLERLGLDYLDLYLIHWPGNNSYKESWQALETLYAEGKVKAIGVSNFQVHHLEDLLSYAKVVPVINQVELHPKLDQKEVRDFCEKHDIKVQAWSPLMQGQLLSNETILAIAENHNKSAAQVILRLDIQQDILLAVKSVHKERMISNAAVFDFELSADEMAQINQLNESLRVGPDPDTFDF
;
A
#
# COMPACT_ATOMS: atom_id res chain seq x y z
N MET A 1 -9.23 38.89 -13.12
CA MET A 1 -8.34 37.75 -12.94
C MET A 1 -9.23 36.63 -12.46
N MET A 2 -9.67 35.73 -13.36
CA MET A 2 -10.59 34.65 -13.03
C MET A 2 -9.78 33.54 -12.36
N ILE A 3 -10.16 33.23 -11.12
CA ILE A 3 -9.65 32.05 -10.40
C ILE A 3 -10.33 30.86 -11.05
N SER A 4 -9.57 30.04 -11.77
CA SER A 4 -10.06 28.76 -12.26
C SER A 4 -10.30 27.85 -11.05
N GLU A 5 -11.57 27.58 -10.76
CA GLU A 5 -11.96 26.49 -9.88
C GLU A 5 -11.43 25.18 -10.51
N ASN A 6 -10.39 24.62 -9.89
CA ASN A 6 -9.97 23.26 -10.16
C ASN A 6 -11.13 22.34 -9.70
N VAL A 7 -11.94 21.90 -10.64
CA VAL A 7 -12.87 20.80 -10.44
C VAL A 7 -12.00 19.58 -10.09
N LYS A 8 -11.95 19.20 -8.79
CA LYS A 8 -11.41 17.90 -8.37
C LYS A 8 -12.11 16.86 -9.22
N GLY A 9 -11.36 16.16 -10.06
CA GLY A 9 -11.89 15.05 -10.85
C GLY A 9 -12.59 14.07 -9.91
N ALA A 10 -13.82 13.66 -10.26
CA ALA A 10 -14.52 12.63 -9.49
C ALA A 10 -13.60 11.43 -9.33
N ASN A 11 -13.35 10.99 -8.08
CA ASN A 11 -12.57 9.81 -7.79
C ASN A 11 -13.18 8.64 -8.57
N GLN A 12 -12.44 8.12 -9.54
CA GLN A 12 -12.90 7.00 -10.33
C GLN A 12 -12.73 5.74 -9.48
N MET A 13 -13.85 5.17 -9.01
CA MET A 13 -13.84 3.91 -8.28
C MET A 13 -13.21 2.82 -9.17
N ILE A 14 -12.25 2.09 -8.64
CA ILE A 14 -11.67 0.94 -9.36
C ILE A 14 -12.69 -0.19 -9.48
N THR A 15 -12.73 -0.81 -10.64
CA THR A 15 -13.67 -1.88 -11.02
C THR A 15 -12.97 -3.19 -11.37
N SER A 16 -11.65 -3.20 -11.36
CA SER A 16 -10.81 -4.39 -11.61
C SER A 16 -9.42 -4.25 -10.98
N LEU A 17 -8.67 -5.35 -10.91
CA LEU A 17 -7.25 -5.34 -10.51
C LEU A 17 -6.35 -4.54 -11.46
N ALA A 18 -6.76 -4.35 -12.70
CA ALA A 18 -6.01 -3.61 -13.70
C ALA A 18 -6.23 -2.10 -13.64
N ASP A 19 -7.30 -1.66 -12.95
CA ASP A 19 -7.61 -0.24 -12.83
C ASP A 19 -6.61 0.47 -11.93
N THR A 20 -6.30 1.69 -12.30
CA THR A 20 -5.30 2.50 -11.61
C THR A 20 -5.91 3.78 -11.05
N VAL A 21 -5.37 4.22 -9.94
CA VAL A 21 -5.61 5.54 -9.34
C VAL A 21 -4.44 6.46 -9.69
N THR A 22 -4.72 7.72 -10.00
CA THR A 22 -3.68 8.71 -10.27
C THR A 22 -3.22 9.35 -8.96
N LEU A 23 -1.93 9.31 -8.70
CA LEU A 23 -1.27 9.94 -7.55
C LEU A 23 -1.03 11.44 -7.82
N ASN A 24 -0.72 12.22 -6.77
CA ASN A 24 -0.51 13.68 -6.86
C ASN A 24 0.63 14.10 -7.81
N ASN A 25 1.56 13.21 -8.12
CA ASN A 25 2.65 13.44 -9.07
C ASN A 25 2.32 12.95 -10.50
N GLY A 26 1.10 12.48 -10.75
CA GLY A 26 0.66 11.95 -12.05
C GLY A 26 0.96 10.48 -12.30
N THR A 27 1.72 9.81 -11.41
CA THR A 27 1.96 8.36 -11.51
C THR A 27 0.67 7.58 -11.27
N LYS A 28 0.47 6.50 -12.03
CA LYS A 28 -0.70 5.64 -11.87
C LYS A 28 -0.35 4.38 -11.08
N ILE A 29 -1.11 4.10 -10.02
CA ILE A 29 -0.94 2.94 -9.16
C ILE A 29 -2.17 2.02 -9.21
N PRO A 30 -2.03 0.69 -9.31
CA PRO A 30 -3.16 -0.23 -9.16
C PRO A 30 -3.81 -0.09 -7.77
N GLY A 31 -5.14 -0.11 -7.70
CA GLY A 31 -5.85 0.11 -6.45
C GLY A 31 -5.70 -1.02 -5.43
N MET A 32 -5.37 -2.24 -5.88
CA MET A 32 -5.13 -3.40 -5.03
C MET A 32 -3.83 -4.10 -5.43
N GLY A 33 -2.98 -4.37 -4.45
CA GLY A 33 -1.69 -5.04 -4.59
C GLY A 33 -1.56 -6.30 -3.76
N LEU A 34 -0.56 -7.10 -4.11
CA LEU A 34 -0.10 -8.27 -3.37
C LEU A 34 1.05 -7.86 -2.43
N GLY A 35 0.84 -7.97 -1.12
CA GLY A 35 1.87 -7.81 -0.10
C GLY A 35 2.58 -9.12 0.20
N VAL A 36 3.88 -9.06 0.46
CA VAL A 36 4.71 -10.27 0.74
C VAL A 36 5.28 -10.31 2.17
N PHE A 37 4.80 -9.47 3.06
CA PHE A 37 5.25 -9.48 4.47
C PHE A 37 5.11 -10.87 5.12
N GLN A 38 6.14 -11.31 5.87
CA GLN A 38 6.20 -12.62 6.52
C GLN A 38 6.03 -13.82 5.57
N ILE A 39 6.47 -13.69 4.32
CA ILE A 39 6.64 -14.83 3.42
C ILE A 39 8.14 -15.12 3.37
N PRO A 40 8.58 -16.36 3.67
CA PRO A 40 9.99 -16.74 3.53
C PRO A 40 10.49 -16.50 2.10
N ASP A 41 11.77 -16.10 1.95
CA ASP A 41 12.33 -15.73 0.64
C ASP A 41 12.19 -16.87 -0.39
N GLU A 42 12.43 -18.11 0.06
CA GLU A 42 12.32 -19.31 -0.77
C GLU A 42 10.88 -19.60 -1.29
N GLU A 43 9.86 -19.10 -0.58
CA GLU A 43 8.46 -19.26 -1.00
C GLU A 43 7.97 -18.06 -1.82
N THR A 44 8.60 -16.90 -1.64
CA THR A 44 8.12 -15.61 -2.19
C THR A 44 8.10 -15.61 -3.70
N ALA A 45 9.09 -16.21 -4.35
CA ALA A 45 9.14 -16.28 -5.82
C ALA A 45 7.88 -16.91 -6.42
N LYS A 46 7.44 -18.04 -5.87
CA LYS A 46 6.23 -18.73 -6.33
C LYS A 46 4.96 -17.92 -6.05
N VAL A 47 4.88 -17.30 -4.87
CA VAL A 47 3.71 -16.49 -4.48
C VAL A 47 3.56 -15.27 -5.39
N VAL A 48 4.65 -14.57 -5.70
CA VAL A 48 4.63 -13.39 -6.59
C VAL A 48 4.32 -13.79 -8.02
N GLU A 49 4.92 -14.87 -8.56
CA GLU A 49 4.60 -15.41 -9.88
C GLU A 49 3.10 -15.72 -9.99
N GLU A 50 2.54 -16.46 -9.03
CA GLU A 50 1.12 -16.79 -9.01
C GLU A 50 0.23 -15.54 -8.91
N GLY A 51 0.63 -14.52 -8.12
CA GLY A 51 -0.06 -13.25 -8.04
C GLY A 51 -0.15 -12.55 -9.39
N ILE A 52 0.97 -12.45 -10.10
CA ILE A 52 1.04 -11.83 -11.44
C ILE A 52 0.19 -12.58 -12.46
N ILE A 53 0.27 -13.93 -12.47
CA ILE A 53 -0.55 -14.80 -13.33
C ILE A 53 -2.04 -14.59 -13.05
N ASN A 54 -2.44 -14.38 -11.80
CA ASN A 54 -3.84 -14.17 -11.40
C ASN A 54 -4.28 -12.68 -11.47
N GLY A 55 -3.51 -11.82 -12.13
CA GLY A 55 -3.96 -10.47 -12.46
C GLY A 55 -3.45 -9.35 -11.55
N TYR A 56 -2.72 -9.63 -10.47
CA TYR A 56 -2.11 -8.58 -9.66
C TYR A 56 -1.06 -7.82 -10.46
N ARG A 57 -1.07 -6.50 -10.33
CA ARG A 57 -0.14 -5.60 -11.04
C ARG A 57 0.66 -4.72 -10.08
N LEU A 58 0.35 -4.74 -8.79
CA LEU A 58 1.10 -4.08 -7.71
C LEU A 58 1.68 -5.16 -6.79
N ILE A 59 3.00 -5.13 -6.59
CA ILE A 59 3.73 -5.99 -5.65
C ILE A 59 4.35 -5.09 -4.59
N ASP A 60 4.05 -5.37 -3.32
CA ASP A 60 4.53 -4.61 -2.16
C ASP A 60 5.45 -5.46 -1.30
N THR A 61 6.72 -5.06 -1.23
CA THR A 61 7.74 -5.63 -0.37
C THR A 61 8.42 -4.56 0.49
N ALA A 62 9.44 -4.90 1.24
CA ALA A 62 10.31 -3.99 1.98
C ALA A 62 11.65 -4.66 2.29
N GLN A 63 12.69 -3.84 2.48
CA GLN A 63 14.03 -4.29 2.83
C GLN A 63 14.03 -5.24 4.05
N ILE A 64 13.34 -4.86 5.11
CA ILE A 64 13.31 -5.64 6.37
C ILE A 64 12.57 -6.99 6.25
N TYR A 65 11.76 -7.20 5.20
CA TYR A 65 11.07 -8.47 5.04
C TYR A 65 12.02 -9.63 4.71
N GLY A 66 13.24 -9.31 4.23
CA GLY A 66 14.27 -10.29 3.90
C GLY A 66 13.93 -11.16 2.70
N ASN A 67 12.97 -10.74 1.88
CA ASN A 67 12.44 -11.52 0.75
C ASN A 67 12.44 -10.78 -0.59
N GLU A 68 13.25 -9.71 -0.72
CA GLU A 68 13.35 -8.97 -1.96
C GLU A 68 13.93 -9.83 -3.10
N SER A 69 14.85 -10.76 -2.80
CA SER A 69 15.42 -11.67 -3.81
C SER A 69 14.37 -12.62 -4.38
N GLY A 70 13.57 -13.24 -3.52
CA GLY A 70 12.43 -14.07 -3.93
C GLY A 70 11.37 -13.24 -4.66
N THR A 71 11.10 -12.00 -4.22
CA THR A 71 10.19 -11.08 -4.91
C THR A 71 10.65 -10.81 -6.34
N GLY A 72 11.93 -10.46 -6.53
CA GLY A 72 12.51 -10.22 -7.85
C GLY A 72 12.46 -11.43 -8.77
N ALA A 73 12.80 -12.61 -8.23
CA ALA A 73 12.70 -13.88 -8.97
C ALA A 73 11.25 -14.17 -9.40
N GLY A 74 10.27 -13.92 -8.52
CA GLY A 74 8.84 -14.10 -8.82
C GLY A 74 8.33 -13.09 -9.85
N ILE A 75 8.77 -11.83 -9.80
CA ILE A 75 8.47 -10.83 -10.83
C ILE A 75 8.98 -11.30 -12.19
N LYS A 76 10.23 -11.73 -12.27
CA LYS A 76 10.83 -12.25 -13.51
C LYS A 76 10.06 -13.43 -14.07
N ALA A 77 9.70 -14.40 -13.23
CA ALA A 77 8.93 -15.59 -13.62
C ALA A 77 7.51 -15.21 -14.07
N GLY A 78 6.82 -14.36 -13.33
CA GLY A 78 5.47 -13.91 -13.66
C GLY A 78 5.39 -13.12 -14.97
N LEU A 79 6.37 -12.23 -15.22
CA LEU A 79 6.48 -11.52 -16.50
C LEU A 79 6.70 -12.52 -17.66
N ALA A 80 7.58 -13.48 -17.50
CA ALA A 80 7.83 -14.51 -18.51
C ALA A 80 6.59 -15.39 -18.77
N ALA A 81 5.85 -15.76 -17.72
CA ALA A 81 4.66 -16.58 -17.82
C ALA A 81 3.46 -15.87 -18.47
N THR A 82 3.37 -14.55 -18.33
CA THR A 82 2.22 -13.76 -18.81
C THR A 82 2.51 -12.98 -20.09
N GLY A 83 3.78 -12.85 -20.50
CA GLY A 83 4.20 -12.01 -21.63
C GLY A 83 4.12 -10.50 -21.34
N LEU A 84 3.94 -10.10 -20.08
CA LEU A 84 3.95 -8.72 -19.65
C LEU A 84 5.37 -8.16 -19.63
N ASN A 85 5.48 -6.83 -19.73
CA ASN A 85 6.72 -6.10 -19.57
C ASN A 85 6.85 -5.56 -18.12
N ARG A 86 8.04 -5.08 -17.75
CA ARG A 86 8.30 -4.48 -16.42
C ARG A 86 7.41 -3.28 -16.15
N GLU A 87 7.07 -2.50 -17.16
CA GLU A 87 6.23 -1.31 -17.08
C GLU A 87 4.76 -1.63 -16.76
N ASP A 88 4.32 -2.87 -17.01
CA ASP A 88 2.97 -3.34 -16.70
C ASP A 88 2.81 -3.66 -15.20
N LEU A 89 3.91 -3.68 -14.44
CA LEU A 89 3.92 -3.91 -13.00
C LEU A 89 4.31 -2.64 -12.25
N PHE A 90 3.70 -2.48 -11.08
CA PHE A 90 4.04 -1.48 -10.08
C PHE A 90 4.70 -2.16 -8.88
N VAL A 91 5.95 -1.81 -8.59
CA VAL A 91 6.73 -2.45 -7.51
C VAL A 91 7.05 -1.42 -6.45
N THR A 92 6.66 -1.74 -5.21
CA THR A 92 6.94 -0.94 -4.02
C THR A 92 7.96 -1.66 -3.14
N SER A 93 8.98 -0.92 -2.69
CA SER A 93 9.80 -1.34 -1.54
C SER A 93 9.93 -0.19 -0.55
N LYS A 94 10.59 -0.44 0.60
CA LYS A 94 10.65 0.51 1.72
C LYS A 94 12.03 0.48 2.36
N VAL A 95 12.59 1.65 2.67
CA VAL A 95 13.81 1.74 3.48
C VAL A 95 13.49 1.44 4.93
N TRP A 96 14.32 0.60 5.56
CA TRP A 96 14.21 0.31 6.98
C TRP A 96 14.89 1.39 7.82
N ASN A 97 14.37 1.61 9.01
CA ASN A 97 14.80 2.68 9.92
C ASN A 97 16.22 2.55 10.47
N ALA A 98 16.88 1.41 10.26
CA ALA A 98 18.33 1.28 10.54
C ALA A 98 19.21 2.06 9.53
N HIS A 99 18.64 2.59 8.43
CA HIS A 99 19.32 3.27 7.34
C HIS A 99 18.68 4.65 7.09
N ILE A 100 18.73 5.51 8.08
CA ILE A 100 18.02 6.80 8.12
C ILE A 100 18.83 8.02 7.73
N SER A 101 20.17 7.92 7.67
CA SER A 101 20.97 9.00 7.09
C SER A 101 20.80 9.07 5.58
N TYR A 102 21.15 10.20 4.99
CA TYR A 102 21.04 10.40 3.55
C TYR A 102 21.79 9.32 2.75
N ASP A 103 23.07 9.11 3.06
CA ASP A 103 23.92 8.16 2.33
C ASP A 103 23.48 6.71 2.54
N GLU A 104 23.09 6.34 3.77
CA GLU A 104 22.59 5.00 4.07
C GLU A 104 21.27 4.71 3.34
N THR A 105 20.38 5.70 3.23
CA THR A 105 19.13 5.56 2.48
C THR A 105 19.38 5.34 0.99
N ILE A 106 20.32 6.09 0.40
CA ILE A 106 20.74 5.87 -1.00
C ILE A 106 21.32 4.47 -1.18
N GLN A 107 22.20 4.03 -0.27
CA GLN A 107 22.78 2.69 -0.33
C GLN A 107 21.71 1.61 -0.17
N ALA A 108 20.81 1.73 0.80
CA ALA A 108 19.72 0.80 1.02
C ALA A 108 18.79 0.65 -0.21
N PHE A 109 18.55 1.75 -0.93
CA PHE A 109 17.82 1.74 -2.20
C PHE A 109 18.55 0.93 -3.28
N ASN A 110 19.85 1.17 -3.46
CA ASN A 110 20.65 0.45 -4.44
C ASN A 110 20.72 -1.05 -4.12
N ASP A 111 20.90 -1.39 -2.84
CA ASP A 111 20.89 -2.78 -2.36
C ASP A 111 19.54 -3.46 -2.60
N SER A 112 18.43 -2.73 -2.44
CA SER A 112 17.08 -3.24 -2.76
C SER A 112 16.93 -3.50 -4.25
N LEU A 113 17.40 -2.60 -5.12
CA LEU A 113 17.38 -2.83 -6.57
C LEU A 113 18.20 -4.06 -6.97
N GLU A 114 19.39 -4.24 -6.37
CA GLU A 114 20.24 -5.41 -6.61
C GLU A 114 19.53 -6.71 -6.21
N ARG A 115 18.94 -6.77 -4.99
CA ARG A 115 18.21 -7.96 -4.53
C ARG A 115 16.99 -8.26 -5.38
N LEU A 116 16.22 -7.24 -5.78
CA LEU A 116 15.07 -7.36 -6.67
C LEU A 116 15.45 -7.68 -8.12
N GLY A 117 16.69 -7.42 -8.53
CA GLY A 117 17.13 -7.54 -9.91
C GLY A 117 16.40 -6.56 -10.85
N LEU A 118 16.13 -5.35 -10.38
CA LEU A 118 15.39 -4.30 -11.09
C LEU A 118 16.28 -3.07 -11.32
N ASP A 119 15.97 -2.32 -12.39
CA ASP A 119 16.67 -1.08 -12.72
C ASP A 119 16.03 0.15 -12.05
N TYR A 120 14.76 0.05 -11.64
CA TYR A 120 14.01 1.12 -10.97
C TYR A 120 12.88 0.55 -10.09
N LEU A 121 12.41 1.37 -9.14
CA LEU A 121 11.17 1.13 -8.40
C LEU A 121 10.06 2.09 -8.88
N ASP A 122 8.82 1.64 -8.78
CA ASP A 122 7.66 2.53 -9.04
C ASP A 122 7.36 3.38 -7.81
N LEU A 123 7.53 2.82 -6.59
CA LEU A 123 7.33 3.54 -5.33
C LEU A 123 8.37 3.11 -4.31
N TYR A 124 8.96 4.08 -3.61
CA TYR A 124 9.84 3.83 -2.48
C TYR A 124 9.37 4.61 -1.26
N LEU A 125 9.24 3.92 -0.12
CA LEU A 125 8.67 4.48 1.10
C LEU A 125 9.68 4.54 2.23
N ILE A 126 9.58 5.54 3.09
CA ILE A 126 10.10 5.44 4.46
C ILE A 126 9.16 4.51 5.24
N HIS A 127 9.70 3.43 5.84
CA HIS A 127 8.89 2.35 6.40
C HIS A 127 8.17 2.76 7.69
N TRP A 128 8.86 3.49 8.58
CA TRP A 128 8.31 4.03 9.82
C TRP A 128 8.91 5.41 10.11
N PRO A 129 8.20 6.28 10.86
CA PRO A 129 8.73 7.60 11.22
C PRO A 129 9.92 7.49 12.19
N GLY A 130 10.01 6.41 13.00
CA GLY A 130 11.02 6.30 14.03
C GLY A 130 10.99 7.47 15.01
N ASN A 131 12.09 7.76 15.64
CA ASN A 131 12.21 8.88 16.59
C ASN A 131 12.36 10.25 15.86
N ASN A 132 11.50 10.54 14.87
CA ASN A 132 11.52 11.78 14.06
C ASN A 132 12.84 12.00 13.29
N SER A 133 13.51 10.92 12.89
CA SER A 133 14.83 10.97 12.22
C SER A 133 14.75 10.78 10.71
N TYR A 134 13.57 10.91 10.12
CA TYR A 134 13.30 10.64 8.69
C TYR A 134 13.66 11.79 7.74
N LYS A 135 14.14 12.93 8.23
CA LYS A 135 14.41 14.10 7.39
C LYS A 135 15.48 13.84 6.33
N GLU A 136 16.60 13.24 6.71
CA GLU A 136 17.67 12.92 5.77
C GLU A 136 17.26 11.81 4.80
N SER A 137 16.53 10.79 5.28
CA SER A 137 15.94 9.77 4.41
C SER A 137 15.00 10.39 3.38
N TRP A 138 14.15 11.36 3.78
CA TRP A 138 13.27 12.03 2.83
C TRP A 138 14.03 12.80 1.76
N GLN A 139 15.09 13.51 2.15
CA GLN A 139 15.97 14.21 1.20
C GLN A 139 16.65 13.24 0.21
N ALA A 140 17.03 12.05 0.68
CA ALA A 140 17.57 10.99 -0.18
C ALA A 140 16.51 10.48 -1.16
N LEU A 141 15.27 10.25 -0.70
CA LEU A 141 14.16 9.86 -1.57
C LEU A 141 13.88 10.93 -2.64
N GLU A 142 13.88 12.21 -2.26
CA GLU A 142 13.74 13.34 -3.21
C GLU A 142 14.84 13.33 -4.28
N THR A 143 16.08 13.00 -3.90
CA THR A 143 17.18 12.87 -4.85
C THR A 143 16.97 11.71 -5.81
N LEU A 144 16.63 10.51 -5.30
CA LEU A 144 16.33 9.34 -6.12
C LEU A 144 15.18 9.58 -7.10
N TYR A 145 14.16 10.32 -6.65
CA TYR A 145 13.04 10.74 -7.47
C TYR A 145 13.46 11.71 -8.58
N ALA A 146 14.25 12.73 -8.24
CA ALA A 146 14.76 13.70 -9.21
C ALA A 146 15.70 13.07 -10.26
N GLU A 147 16.44 12.03 -9.89
CA GLU A 147 17.30 11.24 -10.79
C GLU A 147 16.50 10.23 -11.64
N GLY A 148 15.19 10.08 -11.41
CA GLY A 148 14.34 9.13 -12.13
C GLY A 148 14.58 7.65 -11.77
N LYS A 149 15.26 7.37 -10.67
CA LYS A 149 15.50 6.01 -10.16
C LYS A 149 14.26 5.39 -9.52
N VAL A 150 13.36 6.24 -9.03
CA VAL A 150 12.04 5.88 -8.51
C VAL A 150 11.00 6.81 -9.10
N LYS A 151 9.82 6.26 -9.47
CA LYS A 151 8.75 7.05 -10.12
C LYS A 151 7.89 7.82 -9.12
N ALA A 152 7.84 7.40 -7.87
CA ALA A 152 7.07 8.01 -6.80
C ALA A 152 7.71 7.75 -5.44
N ILE A 153 7.56 8.69 -4.50
CA ILE A 153 8.07 8.57 -3.15
C ILE A 153 6.96 8.84 -2.13
N GLY A 154 6.99 8.13 -1.03
CA GLY A 154 5.99 8.24 0.01
C GLY A 154 6.48 7.77 1.38
N VAL A 155 5.54 7.62 2.27
CA VAL A 155 5.82 7.23 3.66
C VAL A 155 4.90 6.10 4.10
N SER A 156 5.26 5.43 5.19
CA SER A 156 4.44 4.41 5.83
C SER A 156 4.40 4.64 7.34
N ASN A 157 3.23 4.44 7.94
CA ASN A 157 2.97 4.57 9.38
C ASN A 157 3.12 5.99 9.95
N PHE A 158 3.04 7.01 9.11
CA PHE A 158 3.10 8.41 9.58
C PHE A 158 1.75 8.84 10.16
N GLN A 159 1.77 9.36 11.39
CA GLN A 159 0.64 10.03 12.02
C GLN A 159 0.55 11.48 11.53
N VAL A 160 -0.53 12.20 11.91
CA VAL A 160 -0.75 13.59 11.46
C VAL A 160 0.44 14.50 11.78
N HIS A 161 0.96 14.45 13.01
CA HIS A 161 2.09 15.31 13.41
C HIS A 161 3.40 14.98 12.66
N HIS A 162 3.62 13.69 12.29
CA HIS A 162 4.76 13.29 11.44
C HIS A 162 4.62 13.87 10.02
N LEU A 163 3.40 13.84 9.47
CA LEU A 163 3.12 14.42 8.15
C LEU A 163 3.24 15.95 8.17
N GLU A 164 2.77 16.61 9.22
CA GLU A 164 2.92 18.07 9.39
C GLU A 164 4.39 18.47 9.44
N ASP A 165 5.21 17.76 10.25
CA ASP A 165 6.65 17.99 10.32
C ASP A 165 7.30 17.76 8.96
N LEU A 166 7.06 16.61 8.30
CA LEU A 166 7.60 16.30 6.99
C LEU A 166 7.27 17.39 5.97
N LEU A 167 6.00 17.79 5.87
CA LEU A 167 5.53 18.79 4.91
C LEU A 167 6.12 20.20 5.18
N SER A 168 6.61 20.45 6.39
CA SER A 168 7.24 21.74 6.72
C SER A 168 8.55 22.00 5.98
N TYR A 169 9.23 20.95 5.49
CA TYR A 169 10.51 21.07 4.79
C TYR A 169 10.59 20.27 3.48
N ALA A 170 9.65 19.37 3.21
CA ALA A 170 9.63 18.56 1.98
C ALA A 170 9.45 19.45 0.75
N LYS A 171 10.22 19.17 -0.31
CA LYS A 171 10.08 19.79 -1.64
C LYS A 171 9.10 19.02 -2.52
N VAL A 172 8.97 17.73 -2.26
CA VAL A 172 8.03 16.81 -2.92
C VAL A 172 7.03 16.35 -1.87
N VAL A 173 5.74 16.47 -2.16
CA VAL A 173 4.68 15.94 -1.30
C VAL A 173 4.66 14.42 -1.42
N PRO A 174 4.61 13.65 -0.30
CA PRO A 174 4.44 12.20 -0.37
C PRO A 174 3.23 11.83 -1.21
N VAL A 175 3.36 10.85 -2.09
CA VAL A 175 2.20 10.43 -2.91
C VAL A 175 1.27 9.50 -2.13
N ILE A 176 1.80 8.77 -1.15
CA ILE A 176 1.10 7.77 -0.34
C ILE A 176 1.57 7.84 1.11
N ASN A 177 0.64 7.58 2.04
CA ASN A 177 0.91 7.13 3.39
C ASN A 177 0.32 5.72 3.55
N GLN A 178 1.17 4.69 3.67
CA GLN A 178 0.75 3.31 3.85
C GLN A 178 0.64 3.00 5.36
N VAL A 179 -0.56 2.76 5.87
CA VAL A 179 -0.83 2.63 7.31
C VAL A 179 -1.58 1.36 7.66
N GLU A 180 -1.49 0.91 8.92
CA GLU A 180 -2.43 -0.07 9.44
C GLU A 180 -3.84 0.49 9.35
N LEU A 181 -4.72 -0.20 8.62
CA LEU A 181 -6.10 0.23 8.47
C LEU A 181 -7.00 -0.98 8.28
N HIS A 182 -8.05 -1.05 9.06
CA HIS A 182 -9.07 -2.10 9.04
C HIS A 182 -10.29 -1.63 9.86
N PRO A 183 -11.45 -2.32 9.84
CA PRO A 183 -12.66 -1.89 10.52
C PRO A 183 -12.53 -1.54 12.01
N LYS A 184 -11.53 -2.08 12.74
CA LYS A 184 -11.25 -1.73 14.15
C LYS A 184 -10.25 -0.58 14.32
N LEU A 185 -9.64 -0.10 13.24
CA LEU A 185 -8.72 1.03 13.20
C LEU A 185 -8.92 1.80 11.90
N ASP A 186 -9.85 2.75 11.89
CA ASP A 186 -10.26 3.46 10.68
C ASP A 186 -9.33 4.59 10.24
N GLN A 187 -8.36 4.96 11.10
CA GLN A 187 -7.36 6.03 10.84
C GLN A 187 -7.98 7.35 10.37
N LYS A 188 -9.17 7.70 10.88
CA LYS A 188 -9.94 8.83 10.35
C LYS A 188 -9.14 10.13 10.29
N GLU A 189 -8.42 10.49 11.36
CA GLU A 189 -7.64 11.73 11.40
C GLU A 189 -6.52 11.74 10.36
N VAL A 190 -5.81 10.62 10.20
CA VAL A 190 -4.75 10.46 9.19
C VAL A 190 -5.33 10.52 7.79
N ARG A 191 -6.48 9.86 7.55
CA ARG A 191 -7.17 9.87 6.24
C ARG A 191 -7.63 11.28 5.87
N ASP A 192 -8.29 11.98 6.80
CA ASP A 192 -8.76 13.35 6.57
C ASP A 192 -7.58 14.31 6.26
N PHE A 193 -6.46 14.13 6.97
CA PHE A 193 -5.25 14.91 6.71
C PHE A 193 -4.65 14.59 5.34
N CYS A 194 -4.53 13.31 5.00
CA CYS A 194 -4.00 12.87 3.72
C CYS A 194 -4.87 13.37 2.55
N GLU A 195 -6.19 13.26 2.64
CA GLU A 195 -7.12 13.78 1.62
C GLU A 195 -6.95 15.28 1.40
N LYS A 196 -6.82 16.06 2.48
CA LYS A 196 -6.59 17.51 2.42
C LYS A 196 -5.31 17.88 1.66
N HIS A 197 -4.29 17.04 1.75
CA HIS A 197 -2.97 17.27 1.14
C HIS A 197 -2.72 16.49 -0.14
N ASP A 198 -3.77 15.85 -0.71
CA ASP A 198 -3.69 15.03 -1.92
C ASP A 198 -2.69 13.86 -1.79
N ILE A 199 -2.61 13.27 -0.61
CA ILE A 199 -1.84 12.07 -0.29
C ILE A 199 -2.79 10.89 -0.28
N LYS A 200 -2.54 9.84 -1.05
CA LYS A 200 -3.36 8.63 -1.00
C LYS A 200 -3.05 7.80 0.25
N VAL A 201 -4.07 7.17 0.80
CA VAL A 201 -3.91 6.22 1.90
C VAL A 201 -3.92 4.80 1.32
N GLN A 202 -2.96 3.98 1.76
CA GLN A 202 -2.92 2.56 1.44
C GLN A 202 -2.96 1.74 2.72
N ALA A 203 -3.90 0.79 2.79
CA ALA A 203 -4.05 -0.08 3.94
C ALA A 203 -3.06 -1.26 3.90
N TRP A 204 -2.31 -1.44 4.98
CA TRP A 204 -1.71 -2.73 5.29
C TRP A 204 -2.51 -3.42 6.41
N SER A 205 -2.49 -4.77 6.43
CA SER A 205 -3.30 -5.60 7.33
C SER A 205 -4.82 -5.33 7.30
N PRO A 206 -5.45 -5.10 6.11
CA PRO A 206 -6.87 -4.76 6.03
C PRO A 206 -7.78 -5.82 6.67
N LEU A 207 -7.36 -7.07 6.69
CA LEU A 207 -8.09 -8.20 7.30
C LEU A 207 -7.73 -8.43 8.78
N MET A 208 -6.96 -7.53 9.41
CA MET A 208 -6.55 -7.62 10.83
C MET A 208 -6.00 -9.02 11.17
N GLN A 209 -5.09 -9.55 10.32
CA GLN A 209 -4.54 -10.90 10.44
C GLN A 209 -5.61 -12.02 10.53
N GLY A 210 -6.79 -11.78 9.98
CA GLY A 210 -7.92 -12.71 9.98
C GLY A 210 -8.85 -12.63 11.19
N GLN A 211 -8.57 -11.78 12.18
CA GLN A 211 -9.38 -11.66 13.39
C GLN A 211 -10.81 -11.14 13.13
N LEU A 212 -11.01 -10.41 12.04
CA LEU A 212 -12.31 -9.86 11.65
C LEU A 212 -13.19 -10.85 10.85
N LEU A 213 -12.63 -11.97 10.41
CA LEU A 213 -13.35 -12.91 9.54
C LEU A 213 -14.50 -13.65 10.23
N SER A 214 -14.57 -13.62 11.56
CA SER A 214 -15.65 -14.19 12.38
C SER A 214 -16.55 -13.12 13.01
N ASN A 215 -16.41 -11.84 12.65
CA ASN A 215 -17.25 -10.78 13.18
C ASN A 215 -18.68 -10.92 12.67
N GLU A 216 -19.67 -10.93 13.58
CA GLU A 216 -21.08 -11.19 13.25
C GLU A 216 -21.68 -10.16 12.30
N THR A 217 -21.36 -8.87 12.47
CA THR A 217 -21.84 -7.80 11.57
C THR A 217 -21.29 -8.00 10.16
N ILE A 218 -20.01 -8.29 10.01
CA ILE A 218 -19.38 -8.50 8.71
C ILE A 218 -19.90 -9.78 8.06
N LEU A 219 -20.10 -10.85 8.83
CA LEU A 219 -20.65 -12.11 8.33
C LEU A 219 -22.10 -11.95 7.82
N ALA A 220 -22.95 -11.20 8.54
CA ALA A 220 -24.31 -10.92 8.10
C ALA A 220 -24.36 -10.15 6.78
N ILE A 221 -23.49 -9.15 6.62
CA ILE A 221 -23.36 -8.39 5.37
C ILE A 221 -22.81 -9.30 4.25
N ALA A 222 -21.84 -10.14 4.55
CA ALA A 222 -21.24 -11.09 3.59
C ALA A 222 -22.30 -12.09 3.05
N GLU A 223 -23.19 -12.58 3.91
CA GLU A 223 -24.30 -13.46 3.52
C GLU A 223 -25.26 -12.76 2.54
N ASN A 224 -25.63 -11.50 2.81
CA ASN A 224 -26.52 -10.72 1.94
C ASN A 224 -25.97 -10.58 0.51
N HIS A 225 -24.64 -10.47 0.37
CA HIS A 225 -23.97 -10.33 -0.93
C HIS A 225 -23.48 -11.65 -1.52
N ASN A 226 -23.67 -12.78 -0.84
CA ASN A 226 -23.08 -14.08 -1.20
C ASN A 226 -21.54 -13.98 -1.39
N LYS A 227 -20.88 -13.28 -0.47
CA LYS A 227 -19.45 -13.03 -0.42
C LYS A 227 -18.83 -13.53 0.89
N SER A 228 -17.52 -13.60 0.96
CA SER A 228 -16.80 -13.86 2.21
C SER A 228 -16.63 -12.57 3.02
N ALA A 229 -16.41 -12.71 4.33
CA ALA A 229 -16.07 -11.58 5.21
C ALA A 229 -14.84 -10.80 4.72
N ALA A 230 -13.82 -11.50 4.19
CA ALA A 230 -12.65 -10.87 3.61
C ALA A 230 -13.01 -9.97 2.41
N GLN A 231 -13.86 -10.44 1.51
CA GLN A 231 -14.30 -9.66 0.36
C GLN A 231 -15.10 -8.41 0.77
N VAL A 232 -15.94 -8.52 1.80
CA VAL A 232 -16.68 -7.36 2.35
C VAL A 232 -15.73 -6.30 2.88
N ILE A 233 -14.72 -6.69 3.66
CA ILE A 233 -13.74 -5.73 4.21
C ILE A 233 -12.95 -5.06 3.08
N LEU A 234 -12.43 -5.83 2.13
CA LEU A 234 -11.67 -5.28 1.00
C LEU A 234 -12.53 -4.37 0.12
N ARG A 235 -13.81 -4.70 -0.07
CA ARG A 235 -14.74 -3.85 -0.81
C ARG A 235 -15.03 -2.53 -0.09
N LEU A 236 -15.15 -2.55 1.24
CA LEU A 236 -15.28 -1.34 2.05
C LEU A 236 -14.13 -0.37 1.79
N ASP A 237 -12.89 -0.86 1.85
CA ASP A 237 -11.71 -0.03 1.64
C ASP A 237 -11.70 0.58 0.23
N ILE A 238 -12.00 -0.23 -0.80
CA ILE A 238 -12.10 0.23 -2.18
C ILE A 238 -13.17 1.33 -2.33
N GLN A 239 -14.35 1.17 -1.72
CA GLN A 239 -15.41 2.17 -1.79
C GLN A 239 -15.10 3.45 -0.99
N GLN A 240 -14.16 3.38 -0.06
CA GLN A 240 -13.64 4.53 0.68
C GLN A 240 -12.38 5.17 0.05
N ASP A 241 -12.06 4.81 -1.21
CA ASP A 241 -10.86 5.29 -1.93
C ASP A 241 -9.54 4.96 -1.22
N ILE A 242 -9.50 3.83 -0.50
CA ILE A 242 -8.31 3.33 0.17
C ILE A 242 -7.65 2.30 -0.75
N LEU A 243 -6.37 2.51 -1.04
CA LEU A 243 -5.54 1.55 -1.75
C LEU A 243 -5.21 0.35 -0.84
N LEU A 244 -4.96 -0.80 -1.42
CA LEU A 244 -4.79 -2.04 -0.66
C LEU A 244 -3.45 -2.72 -0.96
N ALA A 245 -2.77 -3.19 0.10
CA ALA A 245 -1.67 -4.15 0.02
C ALA A 245 -2.08 -5.42 0.81
N VAL A 246 -2.61 -6.41 0.11
CA VAL A 246 -3.21 -7.62 0.73
C VAL A 246 -2.24 -8.79 0.63
N LYS A 247 -1.86 -9.36 1.78
CA LYS A 247 -1.01 -10.55 1.81
C LYS A 247 -1.82 -11.84 1.63
N SER A 248 -1.37 -12.70 0.74
CA SER A 248 -1.82 -14.08 0.66
C SER A 248 -0.72 -15.00 0.13
N VAL A 249 -0.60 -16.20 0.69
CA VAL A 249 0.28 -17.28 0.20
C VAL A 249 -0.50 -18.38 -0.52
N HIS A 250 -1.84 -18.28 -0.54
CA HIS A 250 -2.71 -19.30 -1.16
C HIS A 250 -3.36 -18.72 -2.40
N LYS A 251 -3.18 -19.41 -3.51
CA LYS A 251 -3.75 -19.04 -4.81
C LYS A 251 -5.27 -18.79 -4.75
N GLU A 252 -6.00 -19.68 -4.09
CA GLU A 252 -7.46 -19.58 -3.97
C GLU A 252 -7.88 -18.28 -3.22
N ARG A 253 -7.09 -17.89 -2.20
CA ARG A 253 -7.33 -16.63 -1.48
C ARG A 253 -6.95 -15.42 -2.34
N MET A 254 -5.88 -15.49 -3.15
CA MET A 254 -5.55 -14.41 -4.08
C MET A 254 -6.69 -14.17 -5.06
N ILE A 255 -7.23 -15.24 -5.66
CA ILE A 255 -8.36 -15.17 -6.59
C ILE A 255 -9.61 -14.65 -5.88
N SER A 256 -9.93 -15.16 -4.68
CA SER A 256 -11.09 -14.72 -3.90
C SER A 256 -10.98 -13.25 -3.48
N ASN A 257 -9.81 -12.80 -2.99
CA ASN A 257 -9.57 -11.41 -2.62
C ASN A 257 -9.69 -10.46 -3.83
N ALA A 258 -9.37 -10.93 -5.02
CA ALA A 258 -9.52 -10.16 -6.27
C ALA A 258 -10.97 -10.10 -6.77
N ALA A 259 -11.86 -10.98 -6.31
CA ALA A 259 -13.27 -11.03 -6.71
C ALA A 259 -14.17 -10.11 -5.86
N VAL A 260 -13.78 -8.81 -5.78
CA VAL A 260 -14.44 -7.78 -4.95
C VAL A 260 -15.07 -6.65 -5.77
N PHE A 261 -15.00 -6.75 -7.10
CA PHE A 261 -15.44 -5.66 -7.97
C PHE A 261 -16.87 -5.85 -8.52
N ASP A 262 -17.50 -6.98 -8.26
CA ASP A 262 -18.79 -7.39 -8.82
C ASP A 262 -19.97 -7.14 -7.87
N PHE A 263 -19.76 -6.46 -6.76
CA PHE A 263 -20.81 -6.06 -5.81
C PHE A 263 -20.47 -4.71 -5.15
N GLU A 264 -21.45 -4.09 -4.53
CA GLU A 264 -21.29 -2.83 -3.80
C GLU A 264 -21.96 -2.92 -2.43
N LEU A 265 -21.29 -2.37 -1.42
CA LEU A 265 -21.87 -2.17 -0.09
C LEU A 265 -22.73 -0.91 -0.12
N SER A 266 -23.92 -1.00 0.47
CA SER A 266 -24.77 0.17 0.70
C SER A 266 -24.15 1.11 1.74
N ALA A 267 -24.59 2.37 1.77
CA ALA A 267 -24.16 3.33 2.77
C ALA A 267 -24.42 2.86 4.21
N ASP A 268 -25.55 2.16 4.43
CA ASP A 268 -25.92 1.62 5.74
C ASP A 268 -25.00 0.46 6.16
N GLU A 269 -24.63 -0.44 5.24
CA GLU A 269 -23.68 -1.52 5.51
C GLU A 269 -22.29 -0.98 5.81
N MET A 270 -21.81 0.00 5.04
CA MET A 270 -20.55 0.69 5.30
C MET A 270 -20.58 1.37 6.69
N ALA A 271 -21.67 2.03 7.04
CA ALA A 271 -21.82 2.66 8.35
C ALA A 271 -21.79 1.62 9.49
N GLN A 272 -22.45 0.46 9.32
CA GLN A 272 -22.41 -0.63 10.31
C GLN A 272 -20.99 -1.16 10.51
N ILE A 273 -20.21 -1.34 9.44
CA ILE A 273 -18.82 -1.80 9.54
C ILE A 273 -17.95 -0.72 10.21
N ASN A 274 -18.12 0.55 9.85
CA ASN A 274 -17.37 1.67 10.44
C ASN A 274 -17.64 1.84 11.95
N GLN A 275 -18.80 1.41 12.46
CA GLN A 275 -19.11 1.39 13.91
C GLN A 275 -18.26 0.35 14.68
N LEU A 276 -17.56 -0.56 14.02
CA LEU A 276 -16.66 -1.51 14.65
C LEU A 276 -15.34 -0.88 15.09
N ASN A 277 -15.09 0.39 14.76
CA ASN A 277 -13.86 1.08 15.11
C ASN A 277 -13.71 1.18 16.64
N GLU A 278 -12.58 0.70 17.13
CA GLU A 278 -12.18 0.70 18.54
C GLU A 278 -10.82 1.38 18.74
N SER A 279 -10.25 1.98 17.67
CA SER A 279 -8.86 2.47 17.65
C SER A 279 -7.85 1.40 18.06
N LEU A 280 -8.13 0.15 17.74
CA LEU A 280 -7.34 -1.03 18.13
C LEU A 280 -6.33 -1.38 17.06
N ARG A 281 -5.04 -1.37 17.41
CA ARG A 281 -3.93 -1.83 16.57
C ARG A 281 -3.63 -3.31 16.76
N VAL A 282 -3.18 -3.97 15.70
CA VAL A 282 -2.53 -5.30 15.75
C VAL A 282 -1.03 -5.20 15.44
N GLY A 283 -0.61 -4.12 14.85
CA GLY A 283 0.79 -3.75 14.65
C GLY A 283 1.28 -2.78 15.72
N PRO A 284 2.58 -2.40 15.66
CA PRO A 284 3.16 -1.42 16.57
C PRO A 284 2.50 -0.03 16.45
N ASP A 285 2.51 0.72 17.54
CA ASP A 285 2.12 2.12 17.51
C ASP A 285 3.28 2.97 16.95
N PRO A 286 3.05 3.76 15.87
CA PRO A 286 4.09 4.58 15.26
C PRO A 286 4.77 5.58 16.19
N ASP A 287 4.09 6.02 17.24
CA ASP A 287 4.61 7.02 18.18
C ASP A 287 5.52 6.41 19.26
N THR A 288 5.44 5.11 19.47
CA THR A 288 6.18 4.41 20.53
C THR A 288 7.04 3.26 20.03
N PHE A 289 6.95 2.96 18.73
CA PHE A 289 7.72 1.87 18.15
C PHE A 289 9.20 2.25 18.10
N ASP A 290 9.99 1.53 18.87
CA ASP A 290 11.45 1.65 18.92
C ASP A 290 12.08 0.47 18.16
N PHE A 291 13.14 0.77 17.37
CA PHE A 291 13.74 -0.15 16.40
C PHE A 291 15.01 -0.81 16.96
#